data_61dd9e6dedc7d4ca3c336441d2a016e0
#
_entry.id   61dd9e6dedc7d4ca3c336441d2a016e0
#
_cell.length_a   1.000
_cell.length_b   1.000
_cell.length_c   1.000
_cell.angle_alpha   90.00
_cell.angle_beta   90.00
_cell.angle_gamma   90.00
#
_symmetry.space_group_name_H-M   'P 1'
#
loop_
_entity.id
_entity.type
_entity.pdbx_description
1 polymer ?
#
loop_
_entity_poly.entity_id
_entity_poly.type
_entity_poly.pdbx_seq_one_letter_code
_entity_poly.pdbx_strand_id
1 'polypeptide(L)'
;MTDASDAFDSADEREAADAVYEALIARVGEGSPQPRLAPTRRAVELLGDPHRAAPVVHITGTNGKTSTSRMIESMLRASGLRTGLLSSPHLERFTERIRIDGESISDEAIARNWEEILPFIAIVDAELEDAGDEPLTFFEALTVLAFACFADAPVDVVVLEVGMGGEWDSTNVADGQVAVFTPIDLDHQVRLGTSITEIARTKSGIIKPAASIVTAKQPDAALTVLEEAAELTESTLAVEGDAFDVLESRVAVGGQLVSIRGLAAEYRDIALPLFGRHQAENAAVAIAAVETFIGGGAVRLAAEVVEGGLATAASPGRLQTISTEPVVIVDAAHNPHGAHALVAALDEYFDFDEIAFVFGVLGDKDAVGIIDVLAPAGAQFFVTRPDSDRARDVPDLAALVAARVGVERVQPAERLDDALDEARAWAAEAPKRAVVVTGSIALVGEVMSIAADRGWGRS
;
A
#
# COMPACT_ATOMS: atom_id res chain seq x y z
N MET A 1 25.84 27.89 8.33
CA MET A 1 25.02 28.96 7.74
C MET A 1 24.45 28.35 6.47
N THR A 2 23.33 27.68 6.58
CA THR A 2 22.51 27.25 5.42
C THR A 2 21.98 28.53 4.79
N ASP A 3 22.23 28.69 3.53
CA ASP A 3 21.99 29.93 2.78
C ASP A 3 20.47 30.18 2.70
N ALA A 4 20.05 31.42 2.87
CA ALA A 4 18.62 31.78 2.78
C ALA A 4 18.07 31.56 1.36
N SER A 5 18.94 31.42 0.34
CA SER A 5 18.57 31.06 -1.02
C SER A 5 18.07 29.63 -1.12
N ASP A 6 18.72 28.65 -0.48
CA ASP A 6 18.33 27.25 -0.50
C ASP A 6 16.94 27.01 0.14
N ALA A 7 16.57 27.82 1.13
CA ALA A 7 15.27 27.74 1.79
C ALA A 7 14.14 28.38 0.95
N PHE A 8 14.44 29.37 0.11
CA PHE A 8 13.48 29.97 -0.81
C PHE A 8 13.22 29.04 -2.02
N ASP A 9 14.28 28.49 -2.62
CA ASP A 9 14.15 27.55 -3.75
C ASP A 9 13.31 26.32 -3.34
N SER A 10 13.51 25.78 -2.13
CA SER A 10 12.75 24.63 -1.62
C SER A 10 11.27 24.93 -1.32
N ALA A 11 10.91 26.18 -1.03
CA ALA A 11 9.52 26.58 -0.81
C ALA A 11 8.74 26.71 -2.15
N ASP A 12 9.40 27.28 -3.15
CA ASP A 12 8.82 27.43 -4.50
C ASP A 12 8.66 26.06 -5.18
N GLU A 13 9.61 25.15 -5.01
CA GLU A 13 9.54 23.76 -5.50
C GLU A 13 8.38 22.99 -4.85
N ARG A 14 8.21 23.15 -3.55
CA ARG A 14 7.09 22.54 -2.81
C ARG A 14 5.74 23.05 -3.28
N GLU A 15 5.60 24.37 -3.48
CA GLU A 15 4.37 24.97 -4.03
C GLU A 15 4.07 24.42 -5.43
N ALA A 16 5.11 24.23 -6.26
CA ALA A 16 4.96 23.63 -7.59
C ALA A 16 4.51 22.17 -7.53
N ALA A 17 5.06 21.36 -6.62
CA ALA A 17 4.63 19.97 -6.42
C ALA A 17 3.19 19.89 -5.87
N ASP A 18 2.83 20.77 -4.94
CA ASP A 18 1.47 20.87 -4.40
C ASP A 18 0.46 21.27 -5.52
N ALA A 19 0.86 22.16 -6.44
CA ALA A 19 0.06 22.50 -7.61
C ALA A 19 -0.16 21.31 -8.56
N VAL A 20 0.83 20.41 -8.72
CA VAL A 20 0.64 19.15 -9.45
C VAL A 20 -0.42 18.28 -8.77
N TYR A 21 -0.36 18.15 -7.45
CA TYR A 21 -1.34 17.38 -6.70
C TYR A 21 -2.75 17.99 -6.84
N GLU A 22 -2.89 19.30 -6.70
CA GLU A 22 -4.16 19.99 -6.93
C GLU A 22 -4.72 19.76 -8.34
N ALA A 23 -3.88 19.79 -9.36
CA ALA A 23 -4.29 19.50 -10.73
C ALA A 23 -4.76 18.05 -10.91
N LEU A 24 -4.18 17.12 -10.17
CA LEU A 24 -4.56 15.71 -10.19
C LEU A 24 -5.86 15.46 -9.42
N ILE A 25 -6.03 16.00 -8.21
CA ILE A 25 -7.27 15.82 -7.43
C ILE A 25 -8.48 16.52 -8.03
N ALA A 26 -8.28 17.54 -8.84
CA ALA A 26 -9.36 18.18 -9.61
C ALA A 26 -9.99 17.26 -10.67
N ARG A 27 -9.31 16.13 -11.02
CA ARG A 27 -9.82 15.10 -11.92
C ARG A 27 -10.79 14.16 -11.21
N VAL A 28 -11.45 13.28 -11.97
CA VAL A 28 -12.24 12.18 -11.37
C VAL A 28 -11.36 11.37 -10.41
N GLY A 29 -11.72 11.38 -9.13
CA GLY A 29 -10.89 10.83 -8.06
C GLY A 29 -10.84 9.31 -8.03
N GLU A 30 -9.90 8.78 -7.25
CA GLU A 30 -9.66 7.33 -7.06
C GLU A 30 -10.89 6.57 -6.55
N GLY A 31 -11.83 7.25 -5.91
CA GLY A 31 -13.11 6.69 -5.51
C GLY A 31 -14.01 6.28 -6.69
N SER A 32 -13.73 6.73 -7.92
CA SER A 32 -14.53 6.47 -9.12
C SER A 32 -13.65 6.05 -10.31
N PRO A 33 -12.88 4.95 -10.19
CA PRO A 33 -12.05 4.47 -11.29
C PRO A 33 -12.91 4.09 -12.49
N GLN A 34 -12.39 4.36 -13.67
CA GLN A 34 -13.00 3.96 -14.93
C GLN A 34 -12.33 2.63 -15.37
N PRO A 35 -13.13 1.57 -15.65
CA PRO A 35 -12.56 0.28 -16.07
C PRO A 35 -12.13 0.32 -17.54
N ARG A 36 -11.04 1.04 -17.84
CA ARG A 36 -10.54 1.26 -19.20
C ARG A 36 -9.01 1.42 -19.20
N LEU A 37 -8.35 0.93 -20.25
CA LEU A 37 -6.90 1.09 -20.47
C LEU A 37 -6.56 2.02 -21.64
N ALA A 38 -7.49 2.18 -22.57
CA ALA A 38 -7.22 2.88 -23.81
C ALA A 38 -6.70 4.32 -23.62
N PRO A 39 -7.26 5.14 -22.72
CA PRO A 39 -6.76 6.50 -22.50
C PRO A 39 -5.33 6.54 -21.97
N THR A 40 -5.00 5.73 -20.96
CA THR A 40 -3.63 5.64 -20.44
C THR A 40 -2.66 5.15 -21.50
N ARG A 41 -3.04 4.13 -22.29
CA ARG A 41 -2.23 3.64 -23.43
C ARG A 41 -1.99 4.73 -24.44
N ARG A 42 -3.04 5.48 -24.82
CA ARG A 42 -2.91 6.60 -25.74
C ARG A 42 -1.94 7.68 -25.24
N ALA A 43 -2.00 8.01 -23.95
CA ALA A 43 -1.11 9.00 -23.34
C ALA A 43 0.36 8.54 -23.38
N VAL A 44 0.65 7.29 -22.98
CA VAL A 44 2.03 6.79 -22.99
C VAL A 44 2.57 6.60 -24.43
N GLU A 45 1.73 6.26 -25.41
CA GLU A 45 2.11 6.20 -26.82
C GLU A 45 2.52 7.58 -27.35
N LEU A 46 1.77 8.64 -27.01
CA LEU A 46 2.12 10.01 -27.39
C LEU A 46 3.44 10.47 -26.78
N LEU A 47 3.77 9.97 -25.60
CA LEU A 47 5.02 10.24 -24.87
C LEU A 47 6.21 9.38 -25.37
N GLY A 48 6.01 8.48 -26.34
CA GLY A 48 7.07 7.62 -26.88
C GLY A 48 7.33 6.37 -26.04
N ASP A 49 6.27 5.81 -25.44
CA ASP A 49 6.26 4.54 -24.70
C ASP A 49 7.15 4.49 -23.43
N PRO A 50 7.13 5.50 -22.54
CA PRO A 50 7.99 5.53 -21.34
C PRO A 50 7.76 4.33 -20.41
N HIS A 51 6.58 3.70 -20.45
CA HIS A 51 6.23 2.50 -19.69
C HIS A 51 7.05 1.25 -20.09
N ARG A 52 7.82 1.32 -21.20
CA ARG A 52 8.70 0.26 -21.70
C ARG A 52 10.18 0.55 -21.48
N ALA A 53 10.51 1.66 -20.78
CA ALA A 53 11.90 2.06 -20.58
C ALA A 53 12.68 1.08 -19.68
N ALA A 54 12.01 0.34 -18.79
CA ALA A 54 12.62 -0.63 -17.89
C ALA A 54 11.73 -1.88 -17.72
N PRO A 55 12.31 -3.04 -17.36
CA PRO A 55 11.54 -4.22 -16.99
C PRO A 55 10.70 -3.98 -15.73
N VAL A 56 9.57 -4.70 -15.61
CA VAL A 56 8.56 -4.44 -14.59
C VAL A 56 8.29 -5.68 -13.74
N VAL A 57 8.26 -5.48 -12.41
CA VAL A 57 7.61 -6.36 -11.44
C VAL A 57 6.24 -5.76 -11.11
N HIS A 58 5.15 -6.41 -11.46
CA HIS A 58 3.79 -5.90 -11.34
C HIS A 58 3.04 -6.61 -10.21
N ILE A 59 2.47 -5.86 -9.27
CA ILE A 59 1.94 -6.40 -8.03
C ILE A 59 0.47 -6.03 -7.85
N THR A 60 -0.37 -7.06 -7.60
CA THR A 60 -1.78 -6.90 -7.22
C THR A 60 -2.13 -7.79 -6.02
N GLY A 61 -3.31 -7.63 -5.49
CA GLY A 61 -3.87 -8.36 -4.35
C GLY A 61 -4.88 -7.50 -3.60
N THR A 62 -5.42 -8.01 -2.52
CA THR A 62 -6.32 -7.23 -1.65
C THR A 62 -5.52 -6.54 -0.56
N ASN A 63 -4.79 -7.28 0.25
CA ASN A 63 -3.94 -6.77 1.32
C ASN A 63 -2.46 -7.10 1.09
N GLY A 64 -1.55 -6.30 1.65
CA GLY A 64 -0.11 -6.57 1.60
C GLY A 64 0.62 -6.00 0.36
N LYS A 65 -0.08 -5.47 -0.65
CA LYS A 65 0.54 -4.93 -1.87
C LYS A 65 1.72 -3.99 -1.59
N THR A 66 1.46 -2.89 -0.90
CA THR A 66 2.47 -1.85 -0.63
C THR A 66 3.65 -2.37 0.18
N SER A 67 3.41 -3.20 1.23
CA SER A 67 4.50 -3.80 2.01
C SER A 67 5.37 -4.71 1.14
N THR A 68 4.74 -5.57 0.32
CA THR A 68 5.45 -6.46 -0.60
C THR A 68 6.21 -5.68 -1.68
N SER A 69 5.60 -4.66 -2.27
CA SER A 69 6.24 -3.79 -3.28
C SER A 69 7.48 -3.12 -2.73
N ARG A 70 7.41 -2.57 -1.52
CA ARG A 70 8.55 -1.93 -0.85
C ARG A 70 9.66 -2.92 -0.49
N MET A 71 9.32 -4.13 -0.06
CA MET A 71 10.31 -5.20 0.20
C MET A 71 11.00 -5.64 -1.10
N ILE A 72 10.26 -5.80 -2.19
CA ILE A 72 10.82 -6.13 -3.52
C ILE A 72 11.76 -5.03 -3.98
N GLU A 73 11.30 -3.77 -3.96
CA GLU A 73 12.10 -2.60 -4.34
C GLU A 73 13.40 -2.53 -3.54
N SER A 74 13.30 -2.66 -2.22
CA SER A 74 14.46 -2.57 -1.33
C SER A 74 15.49 -3.67 -1.58
N MET A 75 15.07 -4.91 -1.85
CA MET A 75 15.98 -6.01 -2.21
C MET A 75 16.59 -5.83 -3.60
N LEU A 76 15.83 -5.35 -4.59
CA LEU A 76 16.35 -5.04 -5.92
C LEU A 76 17.41 -3.93 -5.85
N ARG A 77 17.15 -2.89 -5.06
CA ARG A 77 18.12 -1.82 -4.79
C ARG A 77 19.36 -2.34 -4.03
N ALA A 78 19.17 -3.21 -3.03
CA ALA A 78 20.29 -3.87 -2.33
C ALA A 78 21.12 -4.78 -3.25
N SER A 79 20.54 -5.27 -4.36
CA SER A 79 21.27 -6.00 -5.40
C SER A 79 22.06 -5.09 -6.37
N GLY A 80 22.00 -3.77 -6.17
CA GLY A 80 22.73 -2.77 -6.96
C GLY A 80 21.99 -2.27 -8.18
N LEU A 81 20.69 -2.55 -8.31
CA LEU A 81 19.84 -2.00 -9.36
C LEU A 81 19.29 -0.63 -8.94
N ARG A 82 19.20 0.29 -9.89
CA ARG A 82 18.47 1.54 -9.71
C ARG A 82 16.98 1.28 -9.89
N THR A 83 16.19 1.62 -8.88
CA THR A 83 14.79 1.19 -8.80
C THR A 83 13.80 2.33 -8.98
N GLY A 84 12.67 2.05 -9.64
CA GLY A 84 11.46 2.86 -9.59
C GLY A 84 10.36 2.12 -8.84
N LEU A 85 9.56 2.81 -8.03
CA LEU A 85 8.39 2.26 -7.37
C LEU A 85 7.20 3.20 -7.53
N LEU A 86 6.10 2.68 -8.09
CA LEU A 86 4.79 3.31 -8.00
C LEU A 86 3.97 2.56 -6.95
N SER A 87 3.46 3.28 -5.95
CA SER A 87 2.60 2.74 -4.89
C SER A 87 1.41 3.66 -4.58
N SER A 88 0.35 3.12 -4.00
CA SER A 88 -0.86 3.88 -3.64
C SER A 88 -1.61 3.27 -2.46
N PRO A 89 -2.31 4.11 -1.68
CA PRO A 89 -2.20 5.57 -1.64
C PRO A 89 -0.97 6.05 -0.86
N HIS A 90 -0.73 7.37 -0.81
CA HIS A 90 0.25 7.97 0.10
C HIS A 90 -0.33 8.10 1.51
N LEU A 91 0.53 8.33 2.50
CA LEU A 91 0.16 8.61 3.89
C LEU A 91 0.19 10.10 4.20
N GLU A 92 1.29 10.77 3.94
CA GLU A 92 1.50 12.18 4.28
C GLU A 92 1.61 13.05 3.04
N ARG A 93 2.44 12.64 2.06
CA ARG A 93 2.73 13.45 0.88
C ARG A 93 2.48 12.69 -0.42
N PHE A 94 1.93 13.38 -1.40
CA PHE A 94 1.69 12.86 -2.74
C PHE A 94 2.94 12.28 -3.40
N THR A 95 4.10 12.89 -3.20
CA THR A 95 5.39 12.45 -3.75
C THR A 95 5.83 11.06 -3.29
N GLU A 96 5.27 10.54 -2.18
CA GLU A 96 5.50 9.16 -1.71
C GLU A 96 5.07 8.10 -2.71
N ARG A 97 4.13 8.43 -3.61
CA ARG A 97 3.57 7.50 -4.59
C ARG A 97 4.57 7.11 -5.67
N ILE A 98 5.53 7.98 -5.98
CA ILE A 98 6.60 7.75 -6.95
C ILE A 98 7.93 7.81 -6.22
N ARG A 99 8.66 6.70 -6.22
CA ARG A 99 9.96 6.61 -5.57
C ARG A 99 11.01 6.23 -6.59
N ILE A 100 12.16 6.87 -6.48
CA ILE A 100 13.36 6.55 -7.26
C ILE A 100 14.45 6.15 -6.26
N ASP A 101 15.01 4.99 -6.45
CA ASP A 101 16.14 4.49 -5.64
C ASP A 101 15.85 4.48 -4.12
N GLY A 102 14.59 4.14 -3.76
CA GLY A 102 14.11 4.07 -2.39
C GLY A 102 13.67 5.39 -1.78
N GLU A 103 13.90 6.53 -2.41
CA GLU A 103 13.49 7.86 -1.93
C GLU A 103 12.26 8.37 -2.68
N SER A 104 11.40 9.13 -2.00
CA SER A 104 10.30 9.83 -2.67
C SER A 104 10.85 10.79 -3.72
N ILE A 105 10.19 10.88 -4.86
CA ILE A 105 10.58 11.81 -5.91
C ILE A 105 10.66 13.25 -5.37
N SER A 106 11.66 14.02 -5.81
CA SER A 106 11.79 15.41 -5.38
C SER A 106 10.65 16.29 -5.92
N ASP A 107 10.34 17.34 -5.19
CA ASP A 107 9.32 18.33 -5.55
C ASP A 107 9.64 18.98 -6.91
N GLU A 108 10.91 19.29 -7.20
CA GLU A 108 11.38 19.78 -8.49
C GLU A 108 11.13 18.75 -9.61
N ALA A 109 11.52 17.48 -9.41
CA ALA A 109 11.43 16.49 -10.45
C ALA A 109 9.98 16.16 -10.80
N ILE A 110 9.07 16.09 -9.82
CA ILE A 110 7.65 15.81 -10.10
C ILE A 110 6.98 16.98 -10.83
N ALA A 111 7.29 18.22 -10.47
CA ALA A 111 6.77 19.41 -11.13
C ALA A 111 7.26 19.51 -12.59
N ARG A 112 8.57 19.33 -12.82
CA ARG A 112 9.17 19.33 -14.16
C ARG A 112 8.54 18.25 -15.06
N ASN A 113 8.47 17.02 -14.58
CA ASN A 113 7.87 15.93 -15.38
C ASN A 113 6.38 16.18 -15.66
N TRP A 114 5.65 16.77 -14.71
CA TRP A 114 4.26 17.14 -14.94
C TRP A 114 4.11 18.17 -16.06
N GLU A 115 4.92 19.24 -16.04
CA GLU A 115 4.93 20.25 -17.09
C GLU A 115 5.22 19.64 -18.48
N GLU A 116 6.16 18.69 -18.54
CA GLU A 116 6.53 18.00 -19.80
C GLU A 116 5.39 17.15 -20.35
N ILE A 117 4.64 16.44 -19.50
CA ILE A 117 3.55 15.57 -19.95
C ILE A 117 2.22 16.29 -20.16
N LEU A 118 2.03 17.46 -19.57
CA LEU A 118 0.76 18.20 -19.57
C LEU A 118 0.18 18.44 -20.98
N PRO A 119 0.97 18.81 -22.03
CA PRO A 119 0.46 18.93 -23.40
C PRO A 119 -0.14 17.63 -23.95
N PHE A 120 0.45 16.48 -23.61
CA PHE A 120 -0.03 15.17 -24.07
C PHE A 120 -1.28 14.72 -23.31
N ILE A 121 -1.33 14.98 -22.02
CA ILE A 121 -2.53 14.81 -21.18
C ILE A 121 -3.69 15.61 -21.78
N ALA A 122 -3.46 16.88 -22.12
CA ALA A 122 -4.48 17.75 -22.71
C ALA A 122 -4.98 17.25 -24.08
N ILE A 123 -4.12 16.64 -24.90
CA ILE A 123 -4.53 16.03 -26.18
C ILE A 123 -5.47 14.84 -25.92
N VAL A 124 -5.13 13.97 -24.98
CA VAL A 124 -5.95 12.80 -24.64
C VAL A 124 -7.29 13.24 -24.02
N ASP A 125 -7.27 14.23 -23.12
CA ASP A 125 -8.49 14.78 -22.53
C ASP A 125 -9.43 15.35 -23.60
N ALA A 126 -8.90 16.08 -24.59
CA ALA A 126 -9.68 16.59 -25.71
C ALA A 126 -10.23 15.47 -26.62
N GLU A 127 -9.42 14.42 -26.92
CA GLU A 127 -9.88 13.25 -27.69
C GLU A 127 -11.04 12.53 -26.95
N LEU A 128 -10.98 12.44 -25.62
CA LEU A 128 -12.03 11.83 -24.79
C LEU A 128 -13.30 12.71 -24.75
N GLU A 129 -13.16 14.02 -24.57
CA GLU A 129 -14.27 14.96 -24.58
C GLU A 129 -15.02 14.93 -25.93
N ASP A 130 -14.29 14.91 -27.04
CA ASP A 130 -14.86 14.79 -28.40
C ASP A 130 -15.62 13.46 -28.60
N ALA A 131 -15.20 12.40 -27.91
CA ALA A 131 -15.88 11.10 -27.88
C ALA A 131 -17.08 11.06 -26.91
N GLY A 132 -17.25 12.06 -26.05
CA GLY A 132 -18.28 12.10 -25.00
C GLY A 132 -17.91 11.28 -23.76
N ASP A 133 -16.62 11.01 -23.59
CA ASP A 133 -16.07 10.29 -22.44
C ASP A 133 -15.49 11.27 -21.40
N GLU A 134 -15.34 10.79 -20.16
CA GLU A 134 -14.66 11.53 -19.10
C GLU A 134 -13.15 11.67 -19.39
N PRO A 135 -12.53 12.82 -19.05
CA PRO A 135 -11.08 13.01 -19.12
C PRO A 135 -10.30 11.92 -18.38
N LEU A 136 -8.98 11.89 -18.52
CA LEU A 136 -8.11 11.04 -17.72
C LEU A 136 -8.40 11.26 -16.23
N THR A 137 -8.63 10.17 -15.51
CA THR A 137 -8.85 10.20 -14.07
C THR A 137 -7.57 10.56 -13.32
N PHE A 138 -7.69 10.83 -12.00
CA PHE A 138 -6.55 11.04 -11.12
C PHE A 138 -5.48 9.94 -11.30
N PHE A 139 -5.88 8.66 -11.20
CA PHE A 139 -4.92 7.55 -11.20
C PHE A 139 -4.37 7.25 -12.61
N GLU A 140 -5.14 7.47 -13.67
CA GLU A 140 -4.66 7.38 -15.06
C GLU A 140 -3.56 8.43 -15.31
N ALA A 141 -3.79 9.70 -14.94
CA ALA A 141 -2.81 10.76 -15.10
C ALA A 141 -1.57 10.58 -14.21
N LEU A 142 -1.75 10.13 -12.95
CA LEU A 142 -0.65 9.78 -12.04
C LEU A 142 0.22 8.66 -12.60
N THR A 143 -0.39 7.63 -13.20
CA THR A 143 0.35 6.50 -13.78
C THR A 143 1.21 6.96 -14.97
N VAL A 144 0.66 7.84 -15.83
CA VAL A 144 1.43 8.46 -16.94
C VAL A 144 2.61 9.27 -16.40
N LEU A 145 2.37 10.10 -15.37
CA LEU A 145 3.42 10.88 -14.70
C LEU A 145 4.51 9.98 -14.13
N ALA A 146 4.13 8.87 -13.45
CA ALA A 146 5.10 7.94 -12.89
C ALA A 146 6.00 7.33 -13.97
N PHE A 147 5.45 6.89 -15.10
CA PHE A 147 6.26 6.38 -16.21
C PHE A 147 7.19 7.43 -16.82
N ALA A 148 6.74 8.68 -16.93
CA ALA A 148 7.61 9.78 -17.34
C ALA A 148 8.77 9.99 -16.37
N CYS A 149 8.50 10.02 -15.06
CA CYS A 149 9.52 10.14 -14.03
C CYS A 149 10.54 8.99 -14.06
N PHE A 150 10.10 7.75 -14.28
CA PHE A 150 11.00 6.59 -14.36
C PHE A 150 11.85 6.60 -15.64
N ALA A 151 11.37 7.17 -16.73
CA ALA A 151 12.13 7.35 -17.94
C ALA A 151 13.13 8.51 -17.83
N ASP A 152 12.75 9.62 -17.20
CA ASP A 152 13.61 10.80 -16.95
C ASP A 152 14.76 10.46 -15.98
N ALA A 153 14.48 9.71 -14.92
CA ALA A 153 15.48 9.20 -14.00
C ALA A 153 15.77 7.71 -14.30
N PRO A 154 16.56 7.40 -15.35
CA PRO A 154 16.63 6.06 -15.91
C PRO A 154 16.89 5.01 -14.83
N VAL A 155 15.88 4.16 -14.60
CA VAL A 155 15.91 3.07 -13.63
C VAL A 155 16.17 1.74 -14.35
N ASP A 156 16.75 0.77 -13.62
CA ASP A 156 17.02 -0.57 -14.16
C ASP A 156 15.79 -1.49 -14.05
N VAL A 157 14.88 -1.20 -13.12
CA VAL A 157 13.66 -1.96 -12.86
C VAL A 157 12.57 -1.08 -12.24
N VAL A 158 11.33 -1.33 -12.62
CA VAL A 158 10.16 -0.68 -12.02
C VAL A 158 9.32 -1.70 -11.26
N VAL A 159 8.97 -1.38 -10.02
CA VAL A 159 8.00 -2.10 -9.22
C VAL A 159 6.68 -1.34 -9.28
N LEU A 160 5.64 -1.94 -9.87
CA LEU A 160 4.33 -1.31 -10.05
C LEU A 160 3.30 -1.94 -9.14
N GLU A 161 2.79 -1.17 -8.20
CA GLU A 161 1.62 -1.54 -7.41
C GLU A 161 0.34 -1.13 -8.15
N VAL A 162 -0.56 -2.10 -8.39
CA VAL A 162 -1.90 -1.87 -8.95
C VAL A 162 -2.74 -1.03 -7.99
N GLY A 163 -3.38 0.01 -8.50
CA GLY A 163 -4.31 0.82 -7.70
C GLY A 163 -5.55 0.03 -7.30
N MET A 164 -6.23 -0.57 -8.29
CA MET A 164 -7.42 -1.39 -8.04
C MET A 164 -7.60 -2.45 -9.13
N GLY A 165 -7.90 -3.70 -8.70
CA GLY A 165 -8.16 -4.80 -9.64
C GLY A 165 -6.89 -5.28 -10.33
N GLY A 166 -6.77 -5.06 -11.63
CA GLY A 166 -5.62 -5.48 -12.44
C GLY A 166 -5.87 -5.30 -13.94
N GLU A 167 -6.81 -6.03 -14.52
CA GLU A 167 -7.07 -6.08 -15.98
C GLU A 167 -7.19 -4.69 -16.63
N TRP A 168 -7.94 -3.80 -15.99
CA TRP A 168 -8.23 -2.45 -16.48
C TRP A 168 -7.54 -1.34 -15.66
N ASP A 169 -6.69 -1.71 -14.70
CA ASP A 169 -5.89 -0.73 -13.97
C ASP A 169 -4.89 -0.03 -14.90
N SER A 170 -4.71 1.27 -14.75
CA SER A 170 -3.86 2.06 -15.64
C SER A 170 -2.41 1.57 -15.66
N THR A 171 -1.92 0.95 -14.56
CA THR A 171 -0.58 0.33 -14.52
C THR A 171 -0.44 -0.85 -15.51
N ASN A 172 -1.57 -1.46 -15.93
CA ASN A 172 -1.57 -2.63 -16.80
C ASN A 172 -1.27 -2.32 -18.28
N VAL A 173 -0.96 -1.07 -18.61
CA VAL A 173 -0.34 -0.72 -19.92
C VAL A 173 1.08 -1.27 -20.00
N ALA A 174 1.75 -1.49 -18.88
CA ALA A 174 3.09 -2.07 -18.82
C ALA A 174 3.07 -3.60 -19.00
N ASP A 175 4.18 -4.13 -19.52
CA ASP A 175 4.39 -5.56 -19.73
C ASP A 175 5.20 -6.14 -18.56
N GLY A 176 4.53 -6.53 -17.45
CA GLY A 176 5.16 -7.12 -16.27
C GLY A 176 5.84 -8.46 -16.59
N GLN A 177 7.14 -8.57 -16.35
CA GLN A 177 7.89 -9.82 -16.47
C GLN A 177 7.60 -10.77 -15.31
N VAL A 178 7.39 -10.21 -14.12
CA VAL A 178 6.96 -10.93 -12.93
C VAL A 178 5.63 -10.36 -12.46
N ALA A 179 4.61 -11.21 -12.38
CA ALA A 179 3.29 -10.88 -11.83
C ALA A 179 3.20 -11.41 -10.39
N VAL A 180 3.03 -10.51 -9.43
CA VAL A 180 3.00 -10.84 -8.01
C VAL A 180 1.59 -10.68 -7.47
N PHE A 181 1.10 -11.71 -6.77
CA PHE A 181 -0.22 -11.71 -6.14
C PHE A 181 -0.07 -11.84 -4.63
N THR A 182 -0.37 -10.78 -3.91
CA THR A 182 -0.58 -10.84 -2.46
C THR A 182 -1.95 -11.45 -2.16
N PRO A 183 -2.32 -11.75 -0.89
CA PRO A 183 -3.60 -12.40 -0.60
C PRO A 183 -4.81 -11.69 -1.23
N ILE A 184 -5.66 -12.47 -1.89
CA ILE A 184 -6.92 -12.03 -2.52
C ILE A 184 -8.07 -12.36 -1.57
N ASP A 185 -8.87 -11.34 -1.23
CA ASP A 185 -10.05 -11.44 -0.41
C ASP A 185 -11.12 -10.44 -0.86
N LEU A 186 -12.27 -10.45 -0.20
CA LEU A 186 -13.38 -9.55 -0.49
C LEU A 186 -13.00 -8.10 -0.11
N ASP A 187 -12.88 -7.27 -1.11
CA ASP A 187 -12.77 -5.81 -1.00
C ASP A 187 -13.24 -5.17 -2.31
N HIS A 188 -13.64 -3.91 -2.26
CA HIS A 188 -14.12 -3.17 -3.42
C HIS A 188 -15.23 -3.91 -4.21
N GLN A 189 -16.12 -4.62 -3.51
CA GLN A 189 -17.11 -5.53 -4.09
C GLN A 189 -18.04 -4.87 -5.12
N VAL A 190 -18.35 -3.60 -4.95
CA VAL A 190 -19.17 -2.81 -5.91
C VAL A 190 -18.53 -2.72 -7.30
N ARG A 191 -17.18 -2.88 -7.38
CA ARG A 191 -16.39 -2.64 -8.59
C ARG A 191 -15.73 -3.91 -9.14
N LEU A 192 -15.23 -4.76 -8.27
CA LEU A 192 -14.47 -5.96 -8.64
C LEU A 192 -15.30 -7.22 -8.68
N GLY A 193 -16.55 -7.16 -8.16
CA GLY A 193 -17.43 -8.33 -8.04
C GLY A 193 -17.64 -8.76 -6.59
N THR A 194 -18.63 -9.60 -6.38
CA THR A 194 -19.13 -10.01 -5.05
C THR A 194 -18.55 -11.34 -4.58
N SER A 195 -17.70 -11.96 -5.40
CA SER A 195 -17.07 -13.26 -5.12
C SER A 195 -15.55 -13.19 -5.28
N ILE A 196 -14.83 -14.06 -4.54
CA ILE A 196 -13.37 -14.22 -4.67
C ILE A 196 -12.97 -14.53 -6.12
N THR A 197 -13.75 -15.37 -6.82
CA THR A 197 -13.51 -15.73 -8.23
C THR A 197 -13.55 -14.51 -9.16
N GLU A 198 -14.56 -13.63 -8.99
CA GLU A 198 -14.66 -12.41 -9.83
C GLU A 198 -13.50 -11.46 -9.56
N ILE A 199 -13.18 -11.25 -8.28
CA ILE A 199 -12.05 -10.40 -7.88
C ILE A 199 -10.72 -10.96 -8.42
N ALA A 200 -10.53 -12.29 -8.30
CA ALA A 200 -9.32 -12.95 -8.80
C ALA A 200 -9.19 -12.83 -10.34
N ARG A 201 -10.30 -12.94 -11.09
CA ARG A 201 -10.29 -12.74 -12.56
C ARG A 201 -9.82 -11.35 -12.95
N THR A 202 -10.37 -10.30 -12.32
CA THR A 202 -9.93 -8.93 -12.61
C THR A 202 -8.45 -8.75 -12.26
N LYS A 203 -7.99 -9.35 -11.16
CA LYS A 203 -6.58 -9.26 -10.74
C LYS A 203 -5.65 -10.05 -11.66
N SER A 204 -6.06 -11.23 -12.11
CA SER A 204 -5.24 -12.06 -13.01
C SER A 204 -4.94 -11.40 -14.36
N GLY A 205 -5.68 -10.34 -14.73
CA GLY A 205 -5.44 -9.57 -15.95
C GLY A 205 -4.08 -8.85 -16.02
N ILE A 206 -3.28 -8.81 -14.95
CA ILE A 206 -1.89 -8.33 -15.01
C ILE A 206 -0.92 -9.38 -15.54
N ILE A 207 -1.33 -10.63 -15.68
CA ILE A 207 -0.47 -11.71 -16.17
C ILE A 207 -0.28 -11.52 -17.68
N LYS A 208 0.96 -11.30 -18.09
CA LYS A 208 1.33 -11.17 -19.50
C LYS A 208 1.77 -12.52 -20.07
N PRO A 209 1.70 -12.72 -21.40
CA PRO A 209 2.18 -13.95 -22.01
C PRO A 209 3.61 -14.29 -21.62
N ALA A 210 3.85 -15.54 -21.22
CA ALA A 210 5.13 -16.06 -20.78
C ALA A 210 5.76 -15.34 -19.55
N ALA A 211 4.94 -14.66 -18.73
CA ALA A 211 5.39 -14.06 -17.48
C ALA A 211 5.69 -15.13 -16.43
N SER A 212 6.37 -14.73 -15.37
CA SER A 212 6.52 -15.54 -14.17
C SER A 212 5.56 -15.06 -13.10
N ILE A 213 4.75 -15.97 -12.55
CA ILE A 213 3.75 -15.65 -11.51
C ILE A 213 4.28 -16.10 -10.16
N VAL A 214 4.25 -15.19 -9.19
CA VAL A 214 4.53 -15.48 -7.77
C VAL A 214 3.30 -15.10 -6.97
N THR A 215 2.72 -16.04 -6.23
CA THR A 215 1.51 -15.78 -5.46
C THR A 215 1.67 -16.18 -4.00
N ALA A 216 1.19 -15.34 -3.10
CA ALA A 216 0.92 -15.70 -1.72
C ALA A 216 -0.06 -16.89 -1.68
N LYS A 217 -0.19 -17.51 -0.53
CA LYS A 217 -1.24 -18.49 -0.28
C LYS A 217 -2.62 -17.88 -0.54
N GLN A 218 -3.42 -18.56 -1.36
CA GLN A 218 -4.70 -18.06 -1.82
C GLN A 218 -5.86 -18.97 -1.37
N PRO A 219 -7.08 -18.44 -1.22
CA PRO A 219 -8.28 -19.28 -1.21
C PRO A 219 -8.38 -20.10 -2.50
N ASP A 220 -8.89 -21.34 -2.41
CA ASP A 220 -8.99 -22.26 -3.55
C ASP A 220 -9.64 -21.63 -4.79
N ALA A 221 -10.69 -20.82 -4.57
CA ALA A 221 -11.41 -20.13 -5.65
C ALA A 221 -10.52 -19.10 -6.39
N ALA A 222 -9.58 -18.45 -5.70
CA ALA A 222 -8.64 -17.53 -6.32
C ALA A 222 -7.48 -18.28 -6.99
N LEU A 223 -6.96 -19.32 -6.32
CA LEU A 223 -5.87 -20.12 -6.86
C LEU A 223 -6.26 -20.76 -8.20
N THR A 224 -7.45 -21.37 -8.28
CA THR A 224 -7.96 -21.93 -9.54
C THR A 224 -7.96 -20.92 -10.69
N VAL A 225 -8.35 -19.66 -10.42
CA VAL A 225 -8.33 -18.61 -11.45
C VAL A 225 -6.91 -18.28 -11.89
N LEU A 226 -5.94 -18.24 -10.94
CA LEU A 226 -4.54 -17.96 -11.26
C LEU A 226 -3.90 -19.11 -12.04
N GLU A 227 -4.25 -20.36 -11.72
CA GLU A 227 -3.82 -21.56 -12.47
C GLU A 227 -4.35 -21.54 -13.91
N GLU A 228 -5.66 -21.29 -14.10
CA GLU A 228 -6.27 -21.14 -15.42
C GLU A 228 -5.60 -20.01 -16.23
N ALA A 229 -5.32 -18.87 -15.60
CA ALA A 229 -4.65 -17.74 -16.26
C ALA A 229 -3.20 -18.07 -16.61
N ALA A 230 -2.48 -18.81 -15.77
CA ALA A 230 -1.11 -19.26 -16.04
C ALA A 230 -1.06 -20.20 -17.25
N GLU A 231 -2.00 -21.15 -17.36
CA GLU A 231 -2.11 -22.04 -18.51
C GLU A 231 -2.40 -21.26 -19.80
N LEU A 232 -3.36 -20.32 -19.77
CA LEU A 232 -3.76 -19.53 -20.92
C LEU A 232 -2.64 -18.61 -21.46
N THR A 233 -1.77 -18.15 -20.57
CA THR A 233 -0.68 -17.22 -20.91
C THR A 233 0.68 -17.93 -21.08
N GLU A 234 0.72 -19.25 -20.95
CA GLU A 234 1.97 -20.04 -20.96
C GLU A 234 2.99 -19.54 -19.89
N SER A 235 2.48 -19.11 -18.75
CA SER A 235 3.25 -18.54 -17.64
C SER A 235 3.63 -19.59 -16.60
N THR A 236 4.75 -19.38 -15.91
CA THR A 236 5.11 -20.20 -14.73
C THR A 236 4.36 -19.72 -13.51
N LEU A 237 4.02 -20.61 -12.58
CA LEU A 237 3.33 -20.28 -11.33
C LEU A 237 4.08 -20.87 -10.12
N ALA A 238 4.47 -19.99 -9.20
CA ALA A 238 5.05 -20.34 -7.90
C ALA A 238 4.08 -19.91 -6.78
N VAL A 239 3.67 -20.88 -5.96
CA VAL A 239 2.66 -20.69 -4.90
C VAL A 239 3.31 -20.84 -3.53
N GLU A 240 3.02 -19.90 -2.62
CA GLU A 240 3.40 -20.02 -1.21
C GLU A 240 2.77 -21.25 -0.55
N GLY A 241 3.53 -21.94 0.27
CA GLY A 241 3.16 -23.21 0.88
C GLY A 241 3.60 -24.44 0.06
N ASP A 242 3.82 -24.28 -1.26
CA ASP A 242 4.34 -25.32 -2.15
C ASP A 242 5.78 -25.00 -2.59
N ALA A 243 5.96 -23.99 -3.43
CA ALA A 243 7.25 -23.63 -4.00
C ALA A 243 8.17 -22.87 -3.03
N PHE A 244 7.62 -22.02 -2.21
CA PHE A 244 8.32 -21.23 -1.18
C PHE A 244 7.42 -21.10 0.06
N ASP A 245 7.99 -20.74 1.23
CA ASP A 245 7.21 -20.64 2.48
C ASP A 245 7.99 -19.95 3.60
N VAL A 246 7.25 -19.43 4.60
CA VAL A 246 7.81 -19.03 5.88
C VAL A 246 8.04 -20.27 6.73
N LEU A 247 9.30 -20.57 7.03
CA LEU A 247 9.68 -21.72 7.87
C LEU A 247 9.52 -21.43 9.36
N GLU A 248 9.90 -20.23 9.78
CA GLU A 248 9.83 -19.78 11.17
C GLU A 248 9.69 -18.26 11.24
N SER A 249 8.90 -17.79 12.20
CA SER A 249 8.85 -16.39 12.62
C SER A 249 8.91 -16.32 14.14
N ARG A 250 9.78 -15.47 14.68
CA ARG A 250 9.96 -15.25 16.12
C ARG A 250 9.94 -13.77 16.44
N VAL A 251 9.23 -13.42 17.48
CA VAL A 251 9.20 -12.03 18.00
C VAL A 251 10.61 -11.57 18.35
N ALA A 252 10.97 -10.36 17.94
CA ALA A 252 12.24 -9.72 18.26
C ALA A 252 12.02 -8.24 18.61
N VAL A 253 13.03 -7.60 19.17
CA VAL A 253 12.96 -6.17 19.50
C VAL A 253 12.84 -5.36 18.20
N GLY A 254 11.77 -4.58 18.08
CA GLY A 254 11.51 -3.74 16.92
C GLY A 254 10.99 -4.47 15.68
N GLY A 255 10.52 -5.74 15.83
CA GLY A 255 10.00 -6.52 14.72
C GLY A 255 10.05 -8.02 14.98
N GLN A 256 10.55 -8.78 14.02
CA GLN A 256 10.63 -10.24 14.08
C GLN A 256 11.90 -10.77 13.39
N LEU A 257 12.32 -11.97 13.75
CA LEU A 257 13.32 -12.77 13.02
C LEU A 257 12.57 -13.82 12.20
N VAL A 258 12.81 -13.85 10.91
CA VAL A 258 12.13 -14.76 9.99
C VAL A 258 13.13 -15.72 9.33
N SER A 259 12.73 -16.98 9.15
CA SER A 259 13.43 -17.93 8.30
C SER A 259 12.50 -18.31 7.16
N ILE A 260 12.97 -18.16 5.93
CA ILE A 260 12.16 -18.29 4.72
C ILE A 260 12.85 -19.27 3.76
N ARG A 261 12.07 -20.23 3.25
CA ARG A 261 12.43 -21.01 2.09
C ARG A 261 11.97 -20.22 0.85
N GLY A 262 12.91 -19.66 0.10
CA GLY A 262 12.66 -19.07 -1.21
C GLY A 262 12.53 -20.16 -2.29
N LEU A 263 12.55 -19.75 -3.55
CA LEU A 263 12.53 -20.66 -4.70
C LEU A 263 13.89 -21.36 -4.88
N ALA A 264 14.98 -20.60 -4.76
CA ALA A 264 16.34 -21.08 -5.00
C ALA A 264 17.06 -21.50 -3.73
N ALA A 265 16.73 -20.95 -2.56
CA ALA A 265 17.46 -21.20 -1.32
C ALA A 265 16.63 -20.95 -0.04
N GLU A 266 17.18 -21.41 1.09
CA GLU A 266 16.71 -21.01 2.41
C GLU A 266 17.51 -19.81 2.93
N TYR A 267 16.79 -18.85 3.54
CA TYR A 267 17.31 -17.65 4.20
C TYR A 267 16.88 -17.72 5.66
N ARG A 268 17.85 -17.73 6.59
CA ARG A 268 17.58 -17.99 8.01
C ARG A 268 17.89 -16.78 8.88
N ASP A 269 17.10 -16.61 9.94
CA ASP A 269 17.29 -15.59 10.98
C ASP A 269 17.40 -14.15 10.43
N ILE A 270 16.62 -13.84 9.40
CA ILE A 270 16.58 -12.51 8.78
C ILE A 270 15.80 -11.55 9.69
N ALA A 271 16.40 -10.41 10.02
CA ALA A 271 15.71 -9.34 10.75
C ALA A 271 14.69 -8.65 9.85
N LEU A 272 13.44 -8.64 10.28
CA LEU A 272 12.34 -7.93 9.61
C LEU A 272 11.76 -6.91 10.60
N PRO A 273 11.96 -5.59 10.40
CA PRO A 273 11.50 -4.54 11.32
C PRO A 273 10.01 -4.22 11.16
N LEU A 274 9.22 -5.24 10.95
CA LEU A 274 7.76 -5.17 10.79
C LEU A 274 7.12 -6.25 11.66
N PHE A 275 5.98 -5.92 12.26
CA PHE A 275 5.25 -6.81 13.13
C PHE A 275 4.16 -7.58 12.39
N GLY A 276 3.87 -8.79 12.86
CA GLY A 276 2.79 -9.64 12.38
C GLY A 276 3.25 -10.69 11.36
N ARG A 277 2.68 -11.90 11.52
CA ARG A 277 2.95 -13.04 10.65
C ARG A 277 2.72 -12.72 9.16
N HIS A 278 1.69 -11.94 8.85
CA HIS A 278 1.42 -11.49 7.48
C HIS A 278 2.58 -10.71 6.84
N GLN A 279 3.43 -10.03 7.63
CA GLN A 279 4.62 -9.36 7.10
C GLN A 279 5.74 -10.35 6.78
N ALA A 280 5.86 -11.46 7.54
CA ALA A 280 6.76 -12.55 7.19
C ALA A 280 6.32 -13.26 5.88
N GLU A 281 5.01 -13.46 5.69
CA GLU A 281 4.42 -13.99 4.46
C GLU A 281 4.65 -13.04 3.28
N ASN A 282 4.44 -11.72 3.45
CA ASN A 282 4.80 -10.71 2.44
C ASN A 282 6.29 -10.77 2.08
N ALA A 283 7.17 -10.96 3.06
CA ALA A 283 8.62 -11.09 2.83
C ALA A 283 8.97 -12.37 2.04
N ALA A 284 8.27 -13.48 2.28
CA ALA A 284 8.44 -14.72 1.52
C ALA A 284 8.06 -14.52 0.04
N VAL A 285 6.91 -13.86 -0.22
CA VAL A 285 6.49 -13.49 -1.57
C VAL A 285 7.50 -12.55 -2.23
N ALA A 286 8.00 -11.55 -1.48
CA ALA A 286 8.98 -10.60 -2.01
C ALA A 286 10.31 -11.27 -2.37
N ILE A 287 10.83 -12.17 -1.54
CA ILE A 287 12.04 -12.95 -1.84
C ILE A 287 11.83 -13.80 -3.10
N ALA A 288 10.73 -14.54 -3.19
CA ALA A 288 10.42 -15.36 -4.35
C ALA A 288 10.29 -14.52 -5.64
N ALA A 289 9.70 -13.33 -5.56
CA ALA A 289 9.59 -12.41 -6.68
C ALA A 289 10.96 -11.88 -7.15
N VAL A 290 11.84 -11.54 -6.21
CA VAL A 290 13.21 -11.06 -6.53
C VAL A 290 14.08 -12.19 -7.09
N GLU A 291 14.02 -13.42 -6.51
CA GLU A 291 14.69 -14.59 -7.07
C GLU A 291 14.21 -14.87 -8.51
N THR A 292 12.90 -14.73 -8.75
CA THR A 292 12.30 -14.90 -10.08
C THR A 292 12.81 -13.83 -11.04
N PHE A 293 12.80 -12.56 -10.64
CA PHE A 293 13.23 -11.45 -11.50
C PHE A 293 14.72 -11.52 -11.85
N ILE A 294 15.59 -11.77 -10.86
CA ILE A 294 17.05 -11.77 -11.06
C ILE A 294 17.54 -13.04 -11.75
N GLY A 295 16.97 -14.21 -11.40
CA GLY A 295 17.51 -15.48 -11.83
C GLY A 295 16.49 -16.55 -12.25
N GLY A 296 15.28 -16.15 -12.64
CA GLY A 296 14.21 -17.08 -13.04
C GLY A 296 13.81 -18.07 -11.93
N GLY A 297 14.02 -17.71 -10.66
CA GLY A 297 13.76 -18.56 -9.50
C GLY A 297 14.79 -19.66 -9.25
N ALA A 298 15.90 -19.69 -10.02
CA ALA A 298 16.92 -20.75 -9.92
C ALA A 298 18.25 -20.27 -9.28
N VAL A 299 18.40 -18.96 -9.09
CA VAL A 299 19.64 -18.35 -8.56
C VAL A 299 19.40 -17.83 -7.16
N ARG A 300 20.19 -18.31 -6.20
CA ARG A 300 20.18 -17.83 -4.83
C ARG A 300 20.59 -16.36 -4.77
N LEU A 301 19.84 -15.55 -4.04
CA LEU A 301 20.24 -14.18 -3.71
C LEU A 301 21.40 -14.19 -2.69
N ALA A 302 22.29 -13.22 -2.79
CA ALA A 302 23.30 -13.02 -1.75
C ALA A 302 22.63 -12.71 -0.40
N ALA A 303 23.19 -13.18 0.70
CA ALA A 303 22.62 -12.98 2.03
C ALA A 303 22.47 -11.48 2.32
N GLU A 304 23.45 -10.68 1.94
CA GLU A 304 23.50 -9.24 2.12
C GLU A 304 22.36 -8.51 1.39
N VAL A 305 21.90 -9.05 0.27
CA VAL A 305 20.74 -8.50 -0.49
C VAL A 305 19.46 -8.73 0.29
N VAL A 306 19.24 -9.95 0.80
CA VAL A 306 18.01 -10.28 1.55
C VAL A 306 18.02 -9.60 2.91
N GLU A 307 19.13 -9.71 3.66
CA GLU A 307 19.27 -9.08 4.99
C GLU A 307 19.18 -7.55 4.89
N GLY A 308 19.96 -6.93 4.01
CA GLY A 308 20.00 -5.48 3.83
C GLY A 308 18.68 -4.92 3.28
N GLY A 309 18.07 -5.61 2.31
CA GLY A 309 16.79 -5.21 1.73
C GLY A 309 15.65 -5.30 2.74
N LEU A 310 15.54 -6.40 3.48
CA LEU A 310 14.47 -6.55 4.47
C LEU A 310 14.71 -5.72 5.74
N ALA A 311 15.96 -5.54 6.18
CA ALA A 311 16.27 -4.71 7.35
C ALA A 311 15.91 -3.23 7.14
N THR A 312 15.90 -2.76 5.90
CA THR A 312 15.52 -1.38 5.55
C THR A 312 14.06 -1.28 5.04
N ALA A 313 13.34 -2.41 5.01
CA ALA A 313 11.94 -2.42 4.61
C ALA A 313 11.10 -1.63 5.63
N ALA A 314 10.55 -0.53 5.19
CA ALA A 314 9.63 0.28 5.99
C ALA A 314 8.23 0.20 5.37
N SER A 315 7.25 -0.01 6.21
CA SER A 315 5.84 0.05 5.81
C SER A 315 5.10 1.01 6.75
N PRO A 316 5.24 2.33 6.53
CA PRO A 316 4.60 3.32 7.38
C PRO A 316 3.10 3.07 7.50
N GLY A 317 2.54 3.32 8.68
CA GLY A 317 1.13 3.07 8.96
C GLY A 317 0.74 1.58 9.04
N ARG A 318 1.70 0.67 9.23
CA ARG A 318 1.46 -0.77 9.45
C ARG A 318 2.03 -1.19 10.79
N LEU A 319 1.17 -1.36 11.79
CA LEU A 319 1.55 -1.66 13.19
C LEU A 319 2.71 -0.80 13.68
N GLN A 320 2.69 0.47 13.29
CA GLN A 320 3.75 1.43 13.61
C GLN A 320 3.48 2.12 14.94
N THR A 321 4.43 2.00 15.87
CA THR A 321 4.40 2.77 17.12
C THR A 321 4.84 4.21 16.85
N ILE A 322 3.98 5.18 17.14
CA ILE A 322 4.23 6.61 16.96
C ILE A 322 4.38 7.38 18.28
N SER A 323 4.05 6.75 19.39
CA SER A 323 4.28 7.29 20.75
C SER A 323 4.49 6.13 21.72
N THR A 324 5.34 6.33 22.72
CA THR A 324 5.62 5.33 23.77
C THR A 324 5.01 5.69 25.13
N GLU A 325 4.62 6.96 25.35
CA GLU A 325 4.05 7.45 26.61
C GLU A 325 2.88 8.42 26.35
N PRO A 326 1.62 7.94 26.40
CA PRO A 326 1.19 6.54 26.33
C PRO A 326 1.51 5.89 24.98
N VAL A 327 1.49 4.57 24.93
CA VAL A 327 1.70 3.85 23.67
C VAL A 327 0.59 4.16 22.69
N VAL A 328 0.97 4.64 21.50
CA VAL A 328 0.06 4.85 20.37
C VAL A 328 0.61 4.10 19.18
N ILE A 329 -0.21 3.22 18.62
CA ILE A 329 0.07 2.43 17.42
C ILE A 329 -0.89 2.86 16.31
N VAL A 330 -0.40 2.96 15.08
CA VAL A 330 -1.23 3.19 13.89
C VAL A 330 -1.18 1.97 12.97
N ASP A 331 -2.34 1.60 12.44
CA ASP A 331 -2.45 0.54 11.44
C ASP A 331 -3.57 0.84 10.44
N ALA A 332 -3.25 0.77 9.16
CA ALA A 332 -4.18 1.10 8.07
C ALA A 332 -5.10 -0.07 7.65
N ALA A 333 -5.42 -1.01 8.56
CA ALA A 333 -6.45 -2.03 8.32
C ALA A 333 -7.79 -1.34 8.05
N HIS A 334 -8.44 -1.70 6.94
CA HIS A 334 -9.68 -1.05 6.47
C HIS A 334 -10.69 -2.04 5.88
N ASN A 335 -10.46 -3.33 6.10
CA ASN A 335 -11.38 -4.43 5.77
C ASN A 335 -11.27 -5.52 6.86
N PRO A 336 -12.23 -6.47 6.94
CA PRO A 336 -12.22 -7.50 7.97
C PRO A 336 -10.95 -8.36 8.01
N HIS A 337 -10.39 -8.71 6.85
CA HIS A 337 -9.15 -9.49 6.77
C HIS A 337 -7.97 -8.72 7.39
N GLY A 338 -7.81 -7.42 7.07
CA GLY A 338 -6.80 -6.56 7.68
C GLY A 338 -7.00 -6.40 9.19
N ALA A 339 -8.25 -6.27 9.65
CA ALA A 339 -8.57 -6.20 11.08
C ALA A 339 -8.19 -7.50 11.81
N HIS A 340 -8.40 -8.68 11.22
CA HIS A 340 -7.94 -9.95 11.79
C HIS A 340 -6.41 -10.00 11.92
N ALA A 341 -5.69 -9.57 10.89
CA ALA A 341 -4.22 -9.51 10.93
C ALA A 341 -3.72 -8.55 12.02
N LEU A 342 -4.36 -7.38 12.17
CA LEU A 342 -4.06 -6.41 13.21
C LEU A 342 -4.27 -7.00 14.61
N VAL A 343 -5.44 -7.57 14.90
CA VAL A 343 -5.75 -8.11 16.24
C VAL A 343 -4.82 -9.26 16.58
N ALA A 344 -4.56 -10.18 15.65
CA ALA A 344 -3.62 -11.29 15.85
C ALA A 344 -2.20 -10.79 16.16
N ALA A 345 -1.74 -9.75 15.46
CA ALA A 345 -0.43 -9.18 15.70
C ALA A 345 -0.36 -8.39 17.02
N LEU A 346 -1.41 -7.71 17.45
CA LEU A 346 -1.48 -7.06 18.75
C LEU A 346 -1.35 -8.09 19.88
N ASP A 347 -2.02 -9.23 19.79
CA ASP A 347 -1.98 -10.32 20.77
C ASP A 347 -0.61 -11.02 20.80
N GLU A 348 0.04 -11.20 19.64
CA GLU A 348 1.31 -11.94 19.53
C GLU A 348 2.53 -11.09 19.94
N TYR A 349 2.55 -9.79 19.58
CA TYR A 349 3.76 -8.97 19.66
C TYR A 349 3.74 -7.96 20.80
N PHE A 350 2.58 -7.70 21.43
CA PHE A 350 2.45 -6.67 22.46
C PHE A 350 1.80 -7.25 23.73
N ASP A 351 2.20 -6.74 24.89
CA ASP A 351 1.69 -7.15 26.21
C ASP A 351 0.80 -6.02 26.79
N PHE A 352 -0.36 -5.79 26.17
CA PHE A 352 -1.36 -4.83 26.64
C PHE A 352 -2.47 -5.52 27.42
N ASP A 353 -2.89 -4.91 28.55
CA ASP A 353 -4.05 -5.40 29.31
C ASP A 353 -5.36 -4.86 28.70
N GLU A 354 -5.36 -3.63 28.19
CA GLU A 354 -6.52 -2.98 27.60
C GLU A 354 -6.12 -2.11 26.41
N ILE A 355 -6.94 -2.12 25.36
CA ILE A 355 -6.73 -1.35 24.11
C ILE A 355 -7.91 -0.41 23.89
N ALA A 356 -7.62 0.86 23.62
CA ALA A 356 -8.57 1.79 23.05
C ALA A 356 -8.37 1.89 21.53
N PHE A 357 -9.43 1.72 20.76
CA PHE A 357 -9.39 1.98 19.32
C PHE A 357 -9.85 3.41 19.01
N VAL A 358 -9.03 4.18 18.31
CA VAL A 358 -9.46 5.37 17.59
C VAL A 358 -9.85 4.90 16.19
N PHE A 359 -11.15 4.90 15.90
CA PHE A 359 -11.72 4.21 14.75
C PHE A 359 -12.50 5.14 13.83
N GLY A 360 -12.12 5.15 12.56
CA GLY A 360 -12.79 5.88 11.50
C GLY A 360 -12.65 5.16 10.16
N VAL A 361 -13.73 5.05 9.40
CA VAL A 361 -13.78 4.23 8.19
C VAL A 361 -14.49 4.96 7.04
N LEU A 362 -14.12 4.63 5.80
CA LEU A 362 -14.80 5.14 4.61
C LEU A 362 -16.14 4.44 4.39
N GLY A 363 -17.08 5.16 3.78
CA GLY A 363 -18.47 4.70 3.60
C GLY A 363 -18.64 3.46 2.73
N ASP A 364 -17.68 3.19 1.82
CA ASP A 364 -17.67 2.04 0.91
C ASP A 364 -17.09 0.76 1.53
N LYS A 365 -16.60 0.82 2.77
CA LYS A 365 -15.98 -0.31 3.46
C LYS A 365 -16.96 -1.08 4.34
N ASP A 366 -16.67 -2.35 4.59
CA ASP A 366 -17.43 -3.21 5.49
C ASP A 366 -17.12 -2.86 6.96
N ALA A 367 -17.71 -1.75 7.43
CA ALA A 367 -17.56 -1.30 8.81
C ALA A 367 -18.02 -2.34 9.82
N VAL A 368 -19.09 -3.09 9.52
CA VAL A 368 -19.67 -4.09 10.42
C VAL A 368 -18.69 -5.25 10.60
N GLY A 369 -18.15 -5.79 9.51
CA GLY A 369 -17.16 -6.87 9.57
C GLY A 369 -15.89 -6.46 10.30
N ILE A 370 -15.42 -5.21 10.12
CA ILE A 370 -14.27 -4.69 10.87
C ILE A 370 -14.59 -4.60 12.38
N ILE A 371 -15.73 -4.01 12.74
CA ILE A 371 -16.16 -3.87 14.15
C ILE A 371 -16.31 -5.24 14.82
N ASP A 372 -16.89 -6.23 14.14
CA ASP A 372 -17.06 -7.57 14.69
C ASP A 372 -15.72 -8.23 15.07
N VAL A 373 -14.63 -7.88 14.35
CA VAL A 373 -13.26 -8.34 14.65
C VAL A 373 -12.62 -7.54 15.78
N LEU A 374 -12.77 -6.21 15.80
CA LEU A 374 -12.13 -5.33 16.78
C LEU A 374 -12.83 -5.36 18.15
N ALA A 375 -14.14 -5.59 18.20
CA ALA A 375 -14.96 -5.52 19.38
C ALA A 375 -14.50 -6.41 20.56
N PRO A 376 -14.03 -7.66 20.35
CA PRO A 376 -13.51 -8.49 21.42
C PRO A 376 -12.17 -7.99 22.00
N ALA A 377 -11.34 -7.32 21.19
CA ALA A 377 -10.00 -6.85 21.59
C ALA A 377 -10.04 -5.44 22.21
N GLY A 378 -11.05 -4.61 21.89
CA GLY A 378 -11.12 -3.22 22.34
C GLY A 378 -11.79 -3.06 23.69
N ALA A 379 -11.16 -2.35 24.65
CA ALA A 379 -11.77 -1.92 25.89
C ALA A 379 -12.64 -0.67 25.70
N GLN A 380 -12.17 0.28 24.87
CA GLN A 380 -12.85 1.53 24.55
C GLN A 380 -12.76 1.81 23.03
N PHE A 381 -13.73 2.56 22.50
CA PHE A 381 -13.77 3.02 21.12
C PHE A 381 -14.00 4.52 21.05
N PHE A 382 -13.02 5.24 20.54
CA PHE A 382 -13.12 6.65 20.21
C PHE A 382 -13.42 6.74 18.73
N VAL A 383 -14.69 6.99 18.40
CA VAL A 383 -15.18 6.95 17.03
C VAL A 383 -15.07 8.32 16.40
N THR A 384 -14.36 8.40 15.30
CA THR A 384 -14.14 9.64 14.58
C THR A 384 -14.23 9.41 13.06
N ARG A 385 -13.84 10.39 12.25
CA ARG A 385 -13.77 10.26 10.81
C ARG A 385 -12.48 10.85 10.25
N PRO A 386 -11.93 10.27 9.17
CA PRO A 386 -10.87 10.93 8.40
C PRO A 386 -11.42 12.17 7.68
N ASP A 387 -10.55 13.11 7.34
CA ASP A 387 -10.87 14.27 6.50
C ASP A 387 -11.03 13.81 5.04
N SER A 388 -12.20 13.29 4.74
CA SER A 388 -12.56 12.78 3.42
C SER A 388 -14.07 12.88 3.22
N ASP A 389 -14.49 13.34 2.05
CA ASP A 389 -15.90 13.36 1.63
C ASP A 389 -16.51 11.95 1.57
N ARG A 390 -15.68 10.91 1.55
CA ARG A 390 -16.09 9.51 1.56
C ARG A 390 -16.18 8.93 2.97
N ALA A 391 -15.82 9.69 4.00
CA ALA A 391 -15.87 9.20 5.38
C ALA A 391 -17.31 8.85 5.79
N ARG A 392 -17.44 7.80 6.58
CA ARG A 392 -18.71 7.48 7.24
C ARG A 392 -18.96 8.48 8.36
N ASP A 393 -20.21 8.94 8.49
CA ASP A 393 -20.61 9.89 9.53
C ASP A 393 -20.39 9.31 10.93
N VAL A 394 -19.88 10.15 11.85
CA VAL A 394 -19.50 9.76 13.21
C VAL A 394 -20.70 9.17 13.99
N PRO A 395 -21.90 9.79 13.98
CA PRO A 395 -23.06 9.24 14.68
C PRO A 395 -23.46 7.85 14.18
N ASP A 396 -23.44 7.63 12.86
CA ASP A 396 -23.80 6.36 12.26
C ASP A 396 -22.77 5.26 12.61
N LEU A 397 -21.48 5.60 12.55
CA LEU A 397 -20.42 4.67 12.90
C LEU A 397 -20.44 4.35 14.40
N ALA A 398 -20.64 5.34 15.26
CA ALA A 398 -20.74 5.16 16.71
C ALA A 398 -21.92 4.25 17.08
N ALA A 399 -23.07 4.39 16.40
CA ALA A 399 -24.21 3.50 16.61
C ALA A 399 -23.92 2.04 16.21
N LEU A 400 -23.17 1.82 15.12
CA LEU A 400 -22.72 0.48 14.73
C LEU A 400 -21.78 -0.14 15.75
N VAL A 401 -20.83 0.61 16.26
CA VAL A 401 -19.90 0.16 17.32
C VAL A 401 -20.66 -0.12 18.60
N ALA A 402 -21.52 0.81 19.06
CA ALA A 402 -22.28 0.67 20.31
C ALA A 402 -23.20 -0.57 20.29
N ALA A 403 -23.74 -0.93 19.13
CA ALA A 403 -24.53 -2.15 18.96
C ALA A 403 -23.75 -3.44 19.23
N ARG A 404 -22.41 -3.41 19.20
CA ARG A 404 -21.53 -4.57 19.45
C ARG A 404 -20.92 -4.56 20.85
N VAL A 405 -20.50 -3.38 21.31
CA VAL A 405 -19.70 -3.27 22.55
C VAL A 405 -20.43 -2.63 23.72
N GLY A 406 -21.63 -2.07 23.50
CA GLY A 406 -22.36 -1.27 24.48
C GLY A 406 -22.01 0.21 24.40
N VAL A 407 -23.01 1.08 24.65
CA VAL A 407 -22.89 2.54 24.53
C VAL A 407 -21.83 3.14 25.48
N GLU A 408 -21.63 2.51 26.62
CA GLU A 408 -20.68 2.94 27.66
C GLU A 408 -19.20 2.81 27.27
N ARG A 409 -18.94 2.03 26.21
CA ARG A 409 -17.59 1.83 25.67
C ARG A 409 -17.32 2.65 24.40
N VAL A 410 -18.23 3.55 24.02
CA VAL A 410 -18.13 4.32 22.78
C VAL A 410 -18.17 5.81 23.07
N GLN A 411 -17.16 6.51 22.59
CA GLN A 411 -17.04 7.96 22.67
C GLN A 411 -16.94 8.54 21.24
N PRO A 412 -18.01 9.16 20.73
CA PRO A 412 -17.99 9.81 19.43
C PRO A 412 -17.29 11.18 19.51
N ALA A 413 -16.39 11.47 18.60
CA ALA A 413 -15.70 12.75 18.46
C ALA A 413 -15.69 13.19 16.99
N GLU A 414 -16.27 14.34 16.70
CA GLU A 414 -16.32 14.89 15.34
C GLU A 414 -14.94 15.29 14.81
N ARG A 415 -14.01 15.62 15.69
CA ARG A 415 -12.65 16.00 15.38
C ARG A 415 -11.70 14.89 15.79
N LEU A 416 -10.78 14.57 14.88
CA LEU A 416 -9.74 13.59 15.12
C LEU A 416 -8.83 13.96 16.32
N ASP A 417 -8.46 15.24 16.43
CA ASP A 417 -7.66 15.73 17.58
C ASP A 417 -8.30 15.41 18.92
N ASP A 418 -9.62 15.63 19.04
CA ASP A 418 -10.37 15.39 20.28
C ASP A 418 -10.38 13.88 20.60
N ALA A 419 -10.64 13.02 19.59
CA ALA A 419 -10.60 11.57 19.75
C ALA A 419 -9.22 11.07 20.23
N LEU A 420 -8.15 11.61 19.66
CA LEU A 420 -6.78 11.26 20.02
C LEU A 420 -6.43 11.71 21.44
N ASP A 421 -6.79 12.94 21.81
CA ASP A 421 -6.47 13.49 23.14
C ASP A 421 -7.24 12.72 24.23
N GLU A 422 -8.51 12.40 24.02
CA GLU A 422 -9.32 11.60 24.95
C GLU A 422 -8.81 10.15 25.05
N ALA A 423 -8.47 9.51 23.91
CA ALA A 423 -7.93 8.17 23.91
C ALA A 423 -6.57 8.08 24.63
N ARG A 424 -5.69 9.06 24.40
CA ARG A 424 -4.40 9.15 25.09
C ARG A 424 -4.56 9.43 26.59
N ALA A 425 -5.51 10.29 26.98
CA ALA A 425 -5.82 10.53 28.39
C ALA A 425 -6.29 9.25 29.08
N TRP A 426 -7.19 8.48 28.45
CA TRP A 426 -7.64 7.19 28.96
C TRP A 426 -6.48 6.18 29.08
N ALA A 427 -5.60 6.11 28.09
CA ALA A 427 -4.46 5.19 28.14
C ALA A 427 -3.44 5.58 29.24
N ALA A 428 -3.27 6.86 29.52
CA ALA A 428 -2.37 7.35 30.57
C ALA A 428 -2.84 7.03 32.00
N GLU A 429 -4.11 6.67 32.21
CA GLU A 429 -4.66 6.38 33.53
C GLU A 429 -4.17 5.05 34.12
N ALA A 430 -3.72 4.11 33.33
CA ALA A 430 -3.23 2.82 33.79
C ALA A 430 -2.07 2.30 32.95
N PRO A 431 -1.10 1.58 33.56
CA PRO A 431 -0.03 0.92 32.82
C PRO A 431 -0.61 -0.17 31.90
N LYS A 432 0.11 -0.52 30.84
CA LYS A 432 -0.29 -1.52 29.83
C LYS A 432 -1.60 -1.22 29.08
N ARG A 433 -2.07 0.03 29.13
CA ARG A 433 -3.07 0.53 28.19
C ARG A 433 -2.40 1.07 26.94
N ALA A 434 -3.02 0.83 25.78
CA ALA A 434 -2.56 1.35 24.52
C ALA A 434 -3.70 1.97 23.71
N VAL A 435 -3.33 2.87 22.81
CA VAL A 435 -4.22 3.41 21.77
C VAL A 435 -3.82 2.79 20.43
N VAL A 436 -4.80 2.29 19.68
CA VAL A 436 -4.62 1.80 18.33
C VAL A 436 -5.51 2.59 17.39
N VAL A 437 -4.92 3.30 16.44
CA VAL A 437 -5.64 4.05 15.41
C VAL A 437 -5.78 3.19 14.18
N THR A 438 -7.02 2.98 13.70
CA THR A 438 -7.28 2.07 12.57
C THR A 438 -8.60 2.37 11.85
N GLY A 439 -8.84 1.69 10.74
CA GLY A 439 -10.07 1.71 9.94
C GLY A 439 -9.94 2.44 8.61
N SER A 440 -8.95 3.31 8.45
CA SER A 440 -8.68 4.02 7.19
C SER A 440 -7.23 4.43 7.08
N ILE A 441 -6.69 4.32 5.86
CA ILE A 441 -5.33 4.81 5.56
C ILE A 441 -5.24 6.34 5.68
N ALA A 442 -6.31 7.06 5.29
CA ALA A 442 -6.37 8.52 5.42
C ALA A 442 -6.32 8.94 6.90
N LEU A 443 -7.11 8.27 7.76
CA LEU A 443 -7.08 8.52 9.21
C LEU A 443 -5.67 8.31 9.79
N VAL A 444 -4.98 7.25 9.38
CA VAL A 444 -3.61 6.96 9.82
C VAL A 444 -2.64 8.04 9.37
N GLY A 445 -2.73 8.51 8.12
CA GLY A 445 -1.88 9.59 7.59
C GLY A 445 -2.07 10.89 8.37
N GLU A 446 -3.31 11.29 8.64
CA GLU A 446 -3.61 12.47 9.46
C GLU A 446 -3.02 12.36 10.87
N VAL A 447 -3.17 11.18 11.51
CA VAL A 447 -2.61 10.95 12.85
C VAL A 447 -1.08 11.02 12.83
N MET A 448 -0.43 10.50 11.79
CA MET A 448 1.03 10.59 11.65
C MET A 448 1.49 12.04 11.52
N SER A 449 0.79 12.86 10.73
CA SER A 449 1.06 14.29 10.62
C SER A 449 0.87 15.01 11.97
N ILE A 450 -0.24 14.76 12.68
CA ILE A 450 -0.47 15.31 14.01
C ILE A 450 0.65 14.89 15.00
N ALA A 451 1.07 13.63 14.95
CA ALA A 451 2.14 13.12 15.81
C ALA A 451 3.48 13.79 15.52
N ALA A 452 3.81 14.04 14.25
CA ALA A 452 5.00 14.75 13.85
C ALA A 452 4.99 16.21 14.34
N ASP A 453 3.88 16.94 14.16
CA ASP A 453 3.70 18.32 14.59
C ASP A 453 3.78 18.46 16.13
N ARG A 454 3.22 17.50 16.84
CA ARG A 454 3.25 17.45 18.31
C ARG A 454 4.53 16.86 18.88
N GLY A 455 5.46 16.37 18.02
CA GLY A 455 6.75 15.80 18.41
C GLY A 455 6.66 14.48 19.16
N TRP A 456 5.63 13.65 18.89
CA TRP A 456 5.52 12.31 19.46
C TRP A 456 6.67 11.43 18.93
N GLY A 457 7.25 10.59 19.78
CA GLY A 457 8.37 9.71 19.41
C GLY A 457 9.75 10.37 19.32
N ARG A 458 9.87 11.66 19.61
CA ARG A 458 11.17 12.32 19.80
C ARG A 458 11.60 12.18 21.27
N SER A 459 12.15 11.03 21.65
CA SER A 459 12.82 10.83 22.94
C SER A 459 14.25 10.36 22.73
#